data_307594aac051fd723c3c6b0e4c9ce656
#
_entry.id   307594aac051fd723c3c6b0e4c9ce656
#
_cell.length_a   1.000
_cell.length_b   1.000
_cell.length_c   1.000
_cell.angle_alpha   90.00
_cell.angle_beta   90.00
_cell.angle_gamma   90.00
#
_symmetry.space_group_name_H-M   'P 1'
#
loop_
_entity.id
_entity.type
_entity.pdbx_description
1 polymer ?
#
loop_
_entity_poly.entity_id
_entity_poly.type
_entity_poly.pdbx_seq_one_letter_code
_entity_poly.pdbx_strand_id
1 'polypeptide(L)'
;MTQKKILITNDDGINAPGIELLINAAKRISSDITIIAPEREQSGRSQAMSLSDIIRLREIDVNVFSISGTPTDCVMLAIKQLMKDNKPDLILSGVNRGQNLADDVNYSGTIGAAMEGAIHNIRSIALSQVFNIHNKGLDAFQATKKNLDRTLDFVLDLDYPDNIVLNINFPDIVEGNLNHRF
;
A
#
# COMPACT_ATOMS: atom_id res chain seq x y z
N MET A 1 -24.38 5.60 5.70
CA MET A 1 -22.95 5.95 5.62
C MET A 1 -22.54 5.71 4.18
N THR A 2 -21.94 6.69 3.52
CA THR A 2 -21.36 6.49 2.17
C THR A 2 -20.23 5.47 2.29
N GLN A 3 -20.17 4.52 1.38
CA GLN A 3 -19.14 3.51 1.32
C GLN A 3 -17.80 4.17 1.04
N LYS A 4 -16.74 3.84 1.81
CA LYS A 4 -15.38 4.36 1.59
C LYS A 4 -14.83 3.86 0.24
N LYS A 5 -14.20 4.73 -0.52
CA LYS A 5 -13.47 4.37 -1.74
C LYS A 5 -12.03 4.13 -1.40
N ILE A 6 -11.53 2.95 -1.72
CA ILE A 6 -10.17 2.54 -1.36
C ILE A 6 -9.34 2.36 -2.63
N LEU A 7 -8.20 3.01 -2.66
CA LEU A 7 -7.16 2.78 -3.65
C LEU A 7 -6.08 1.88 -3.04
N ILE A 8 -5.74 0.79 -3.73
CA ILE A 8 -4.66 -0.12 -3.31
C ILE A 8 -3.54 -0.09 -4.33
N THR A 9 -2.31 0.00 -3.84
CA THR A 9 -1.07 -0.07 -4.62
C THR A 9 0.04 -0.78 -3.86
N ASN A 10 1.18 -1.01 -4.49
CA ASN A 10 2.43 -1.51 -3.90
C ASN A 10 3.63 -1.15 -4.79
N ASP A 11 4.83 -1.58 -4.38
CA ASP A 11 6.06 -1.53 -5.19
C ASP A 11 6.60 -2.92 -5.57
N ASP A 12 6.09 -3.99 -4.95
CA ASP A 12 6.45 -5.38 -5.29
C ASP A 12 5.81 -5.88 -6.61
N GLY A 13 4.82 -5.13 -7.13
CA GLY A 13 4.11 -5.46 -8.37
C GLY A 13 2.72 -6.08 -8.16
N ILE A 14 1.91 -6.02 -9.22
CA ILE A 14 0.47 -6.40 -9.19
C ILE A 14 0.21 -7.86 -8.79
N ASN A 15 1.16 -8.76 -9.05
CA ASN A 15 1.04 -10.19 -8.74
C ASN A 15 1.75 -10.57 -7.43
N ALA A 16 2.22 -9.61 -6.65
CA ALA A 16 2.92 -9.89 -5.39
C ALA A 16 1.96 -10.42 -4.31
N PRO A 17 2.39 -11.35 -3.44
CA PRO A 17 1.52 -11.90 -2.40
C PRO A 17 1.09 -10.87 -1.36
N GLY A 18 1.88 -9.81 -1.14
CA GLY A 18 1.56 -8.74 -0.19
C GLY A 18 0.34 -7.92 -0.58
N ILE A 19 0.17 -7.60 -1.87
CA ILE A 19 -0.99 -6.84 -2.34
C ILE A 19 -2.28 -7.67 -2.22
N GLU A 20 -2.21 -8.97 -2.44
CA GLU A 20 -3.36 -9.87 -2.28
C GLU A 20 -3.88 -9.89 -0.84
N LEU A 21 -2.98 -9.91 0.14
CA LEU A 21 -3.34 -9.80 1.55
C LEU A 21 -4.07 -8.49 1.83
N LEU A 22 -3.55 -7.39 1.29
CA LEU A 22 -4.12 -6.07 1.49
C LEU A 22 -5.50 -5.93 0.82
N ILE A 23 -5.68 -6.48 -0.38
CA ILE A 23 -6.97 -6.55 -1.08
C ILE A 23 -8.01 -7.30 -0.24
N ASN A 24 -7.64 -8.45 0.32
CA ASN A 24 -8.54 -9.26 1.13
C ASN A 24 -8.96 -8.53 2.41
N ALA A 25 -8.03 -7.83 3.07
CA ALA A 25 -8.35 -7.02 4.23
C ALA A 25 -9.23 -5.80 3.87
N ALA A 26 -8.95 -5.13 2.76
CA ALA A 26 -9.73 -3.98 2.30
C ALA A 26 -11.18 -4.34 1.94
N LYS A 27 -11.44 -5.54 1.40
CA LYS A 27 -12.79 -6.04 1.10
C LYS A 27 -13.69 -6.15 2.34
N ARG A 28 -13.13 -6.24 3.54
CA ARG A 28 -13.90 -6.18 4.80
C ARG A 28 -14.39 -4.77 5.11
N ILE A 29 -13.66 -3.76 4.62
CA ILE A 29 -13.91 -2.34 4.90
C ILE A 29 -14.86 -1.74 3.87
N SER A 30 -14.67 -2.10 2.60
CA SER A 30 -15.42 -1.54 1.47
C SER A 30 -15.53 -2.53 0.31
N SER A 31 -16.59 -2.41 -0.49
CA SER A 31 -16.68 -3.04 -1.82
C SER A 31 -16.27 -2.10 -2.96
N ASP A 32 -16.05 -0.80 -2.68
CA ASP A 32 -15.57 0.19 -3.66
C ASP A 32 -14.04 0.27 -3.60
N ILE A 33 -13.38 -0.65 -4.31
CA ILE A 33 -11.93 -0.80 -4.31
C ILE A 33 -11.40 -0.69 -5.73
N THR A 34 -10.43 0.18 -5.92
CA THR A 34 -9.62 0.27 -7.14
C THR A 34 -8.20 -0.20 -6.81
N ILE A 35 -7.64 -1.06 -7.64
CA ILE A 35 -6.30 -1.60 -7.50
C ILE A 35 -5.48 -1.13 -8.70
N ILE A 36 -4.33 -0.51 -8.43
CA ILE A 36 -3.37 -0.13 -9.45
C ILE A 36 -1.96 -0.34 -8.93
N ALA A 37 -1.16 -1.15 -9.60
CA ALA A 37 0.19 -1.46 -9.17
C ALA A 37 1.14 -1.58 -10.38
N PRO A 38 2.45 -1.46 -10.17
CA PRO A 38 3.43 -1.71 -11.21
C PRO A 38 3.32 -3.14 -11.78
N GLU A 39 3.58 -3.30 -13.09
CA GLU A 39 3.64 -4.63 -13.72
C GLU A 39 4.81 -5.48 -13.23
N ARG A 40 5.84 -4.85 -12.64
CA ARG A 40 7.06 -5.46 -12.12
C ARG A 40 7.49 -4.79 -10.82
N GLU A 41 8.31 -5.48 -10.04
CA GLU A 41 8.95 -4.93 -8.85
C GLU A 41 9.67 -3.61 -9.13
N GLN A 42 9.47 -2.61 -8.24
CA GLN A 42 10.00 -1.25 -8.29
C GLN A 42 10.70 -0.86 -6.98
N SER A 43 11.32 -1.82 -6.30
CA SER A 43 12.05 -1.57 -5.04
C SER A 43 13.11 -0.49 -5.19
N GLY A 44 13.27 0.35 -4.17
CA GLY A 44 14.29 1.41 -4.14
C GLY A 44 13.97 2.63 -5.02
N ARG A 45 12.74 2.75 -5.52
CA ARG A 45 12.35 3.88 -6.38
C ARG A 45 11.94 5.14 -5.60
N SER A 46 11.81 5.06 -4.28
CA SER A 46 11.38 6.23 -3.50
C SER A 46 10.06 6.81 -4.04
N GLN A 47 9.92 8.11 -4.04
CA GLN A 47 8.81 8.84 -4.67
C GLN A 47 9.13 9.26 -6.12
N ALA A 48 9.86 8.43 -6.86
CA ALA A 48 10.21 8.73 -8.25
C ALA A 48 8.96 8.73 -9.15
N MET A 49 8.91 9.68 -10.08
CA MET A 49 7.88 9.82 -11.10
C MET A 49 8.48 9.65 -12.50
N SER A 50 7.72 9.07 -13.42
CA SER A 50 8.10 8.95 -14.83
C SER A 50 7.75 10.25 -15.57
N LEU A 51 8.74 11.13 -15.72
CA LEU A 51 8.52 12.43 -16.36
C LEU A 51 8.61 12.39 -17.90
N SER A 52 9.38 11.48 -18.45
CA SER A 52 9.68 11.39 -19.88
C SER A 52 9.27 10.07 -20.51
N ASP A 53 8.99 9.08 -19.72
CA ASP A 53 8.65 7.75 -20.21
C ASP A 53 7.14 7.61 -20.45
N ILE A 54 6.78 6.88 -21.48
CA ILE A 54 5.38 6.54 -21.75
C ILE A 54 4.92 5.49 -20.74
N ILE A 55 3.97 5.84 -19.90
CA ILE A 55 3.33 4.90 -18.97
C ILE A 55 2.22 4.16 -19.71
N ARG A 56 2.34 2.85 -19.79
CA ARG A 56 1.29 1.98 -20.32
C ARG A 56 0.39 1.54 -19.18
N LEU A 57 -0.90 1.81 -19.30
CA LEU A 57 -1.95 1.34 -18.39
C LEU A 57 -2.64 0.13 -19.04
N ARG A 58 -2.78 -0.95 -18.28
CA ARG A 58 -3.50 -2.15 -18.68
C ARG A 58 -4.55 -2.49 -17.62
N GLU A 59 -5.79 -2.58 -18.02
CA GLU A 59 -6.85 -3.17 -17.22
C GLU A 59 -6.73 -4.71 -17.26
N ILE A 60 -6.62 -5.33 -16.08
CA ILE A 60 -6.46 -6.79 -15.93
C ILE A 60 -7.80 -7.42 -15.57
N ASP A 61 -8.57 -6.75 -14.74
CA ASP A 61 -9.90 -7.14 -14.30
C ASP A 61 -10.68 -5.87 -13.91
N VAL A 62 -11.94 -6.01 -13.57
CA VAL A 62 -12.80 -4.89 -13.15
C VAL A 62 -12.15 -4.13 -11.98
N ASN A 63 -11.84 -2.85 -12.19
CA ASN A 63 -11.14 -1.98 -11.24
C ASN A 63 -9.74 -2.48 -10.81
N VAL A 64 -9.10 -3.35 -11.61
CA VAL A 64 -7.74 -3.84 -11.39
C VAL A 64 -6.84 -3.49 -12.57
N PHE A 65 -5.82 -2.71 -12.30
CA PHE A 65 -4.94 -2.15 -13.31
C PHE A 65 -3.47 -2.44 -13.02
N SER A 66 -2.68 -2.63 -14.08
CA SER A 66 -1.22 -2.61 -13.99
C SER A 66 -0.64 -1.50 -14.85
N ILE A 67 0.51 -0.95 -14.44
CA ILE A 67 1.21 0.07 -15.22
C ILE A 67 2.70 -0.27 -15.38
N SER A 68 3.30 0.29 -16.44
CA SER A 68 4.76 0.19 -16.63
C SER A 68 5.55 1.24 -15.83
N GLY A 69 4.88 2.02 -14.97
CA GLY A 69 5.45 3.10 -14.16
C GLY A 69 5.82 2.68 -12.73
N THR A 70 6.09 3.68 -11.92
CA THR A 70 6.45 3.55 -10.50
C THR A 70 5.21 3.46 -9.59
N PRO A 71 5.36 3.13 -8.29
CA PRO A 71 4.27 3.20 -7.33
C PRO A 71 3.64 4.61 -7.20
N THR A 72 4.46 5.66 -7.27
CA THR A 72 4.01 7.06 -7.31
C THR A 72 3.16 7.33 -8.54
N ASP A 73 3.58 6.84 -9.73
CA ASP A 73 2.81 6.96 -10.96
C ASP A 73 1.45 6.24 -10.86
N CYS A 74 1.39 5.10 -10.14
CA CYS A 74 0.14 4.39 -9.89
C CYS A 74 -0.87 5.29 -9.17
N VAL A 75 -0.47 5.92 -8.07
CA VAL A 75 -1.34 6.82 -7.29
C VAL A 75 -1.72 8.05 -8.11
N MET A 76 -0.77 8.65 -8.81
CA MET A 76 -1.05 9.81 -9.68
C MET A 76 -2.08 9.48 -10.77
N LEU A 77 -1.89 8.37 -11.49
CA LEU A 77 -2.83 7.94 -12.53
C LEU A 77 -4.22 7.63 -11.96
N ALA A 78 -4.27 6.97 -10.80
CA ALA A 78 -5.53 6.72 -10.13
C ALA A 78 -6.27 8.03 -9.83
N ILE A 79 -5.62 8.97 -9.16
CA ILE A 79 -6.25 10.24 -8.73
C ILE A 79 -6.60 11.14 -9.92
N LYS A 80 -5.74 11.21 -10.94
CA LYS A 80 -5.90 12.17 -12.06
C LYS A 80 -6.72 11.62 -13.23
N GLN A 81 -6.82 10.31 -13.39
CA GLN A 81 -7.47 9.68 -14.53
C GLN A 81 -8.61 8.73 -14.11
N LEU A 82 -8.30 7.64 -13.42
CA LEU A 82 -9.28 6.58 -13.14
C LEU A 82 -10.36 7.03 -12.14
N MET A 83 -9.99 7.79 -11.14
CA MET A 83 -10.85 8.25 -10.05
C MET A 83 -10.98 9.78 -10.00
N LYS A 84 -10.74 10.49 -11.13
CA LYS A 84 -10.70 11.96 -11.18
C LYS A 84 -11.96 12.65 -10.67
N ASP A 85 -13.13 12.08 -10.96
CA ASP A 85 -14.43 12.62 -10.57
C ASP A 85 -14.91 12.08 -9.21
N ASN A 86 -14.20 11.12 -8.67
CA ASN A 86 -14.59 10.39 -7.46
C ASN A 86 -13.36 9.87 -6.71
N LYS A 87 -12.57 10.81 -6.15
CA LYS A 87 -11.29 10.51 -5.50
C LYS A 87 -11.41 9.47 -4.40
N PRO A 88 -10.36 8.69 -4.13
CA PRO A 88 -10.35 7.74 -3.02
C PRO A 88 -10.41 8.48 -1.67
N ASP A 89 -11.07 7.87 -0.70
CA ASP A 89 -11.10 8.32 0.70
C ASP A 89 -9.90 7.77 1.48
N LEU A 90 -9.29 6.68 0.96
CA LEU A 90 -8.19 5.96 1.61
C LEU A 90 -7.26 5.37 0.56
N ILE A 91 -5.97 5.52 0.77
CA ILE A 91 -4.92 4.84 0.00
C ILE A 91 -4.20 3.85 0.92
N LEU A 92 -4.12 2.60 0.48
CA LEU A 92 -3.36 1.54 1.12
C LEU A 92 -2.21 1.13 0.20
N SER A 93 -0.98 1.29 0.66
CA SER A 93 0.23 0.91 -0.09
C SER A 93 0.94 -0.25 0.60
N GLY A 94 1.11 -1.36 -0.09
CA GLY A 94 1.77 -2.57 0.44
C GLY A 94 0.99 -3.86 0.14
N VAL A 95 1.14 -4.93 0.93
CA VAL A 95 2.08 -5.05 2.06
C VAL A 95 3.47 -5.36 1.52
N ASN A 96 4.45 -4.49 1.77
CA ASN A 96 5.82 -4.67 1.32
C ASN A 96 6.49 -5.88 2.00
N ARG A 97 7.26 -6.64 1.22
CA ARG A 97 8.11 -7.70 1.75
C ARG A 97 9.46 -7.13 2.16
N GLY A 98 9.58 -6.68 3.38
CA GLY A 98 10.72 -5.99 3.97
C GLY A 98 10.23 -4.81 4.79
N GLN A 99 10.96 -4.46 5.83
CA GLN A 99 10.66 -3.28 6.63
C GLN A 99 10.92 -1.98 5.85
N ASN A 100 10.21 -0.94 6.24
CA ASN A 100 10.47 0.42 5.83
C ASN A 100 10.63 1.28 7.10
N LEU A 101 11.80 1.20 7.74
CA LEU A 101 12.14 1.84 9.00
C LEU A 101 13.40 2.70 8.84
N ALA A 102 13.55 3.72 9.67
CA ALA A 102 14.71 4.63 9.66
C ALA A 102 15.00 5.14 8.23
N ASP A 103 16.22 4.91 7.73
CA ASP A 103 16.65 5.40 6.44
C ASP A 103 15.93 4.73 5.26
N ASP A 104 15.41 3.51 5.42
CA ASP A 104 14.65 2.79 4.39
C ASP A 104 13.44 3.59 3.91
N VAL A 105 12.84 4.41 4.80
CA VAL A 105 11.70 5.28 4.48
C VAL A 105 11.97 6.19 3.28
N ASN A 106 13.19 6.68 3.16
CA ASN A 106 13.58 7.61 2.09
C ASN A 106 13.71 6.93 0.72
N TYR A 107 13.89 5.61 0.69
CA TYR A 107 14.09 4.84 -0.55
C TYR A 107 12.89 3.98 -0.94
N SER A 108 11.91 3.85 -0.05
CA SER A 108 10.77 2.97 -0.22
C SER A 108 9.79 3.47 -1.27
N GLY A 109 9.48 2.63 -2.25
CA GLY A 109 8.39 2.86 -3.19
C GLY A 109 7.01 2.75 -2.53
N THR A 110 6.86 1.86 -1.54
CA THR A 110 5.65 1.70 -0.72
C THR A 110 5.31 3.01 0.00
N ILE A 111 6.32 3.61 0.67
CA ILE A 111 6.17 4.92 1.35
C ILE A 111 5.94 6.02 0.32
N GLY A 112 6.68 6.03 -0.80
CA GLY A 112 6.55 7.05 -1.85
C GLY A 112 5.13 7.12 -2.43
N ALA A 113 4.50 5.98 -2.66
CA ALA A 113 3.10 5.91 -3.10
C ALA A 113 2.13 6.49 -2.06
N ALA A 114 2.32 6.16 -0.77
CA ALA A 114 1.49 6.72 0.30
C ALA A 114 1.72 8.23 0.46
N MET A 115 2.96 8.71 0.31
CA MET A 115 3.29 10.14 0.32
C MET A 115 2.60 10.90 -0.81
N GLU A 116 2.51 10.31 -2.01
CA GLU A 116 1.78 10.92 -3.12
C GLU A 116 0.29 11.12 -2.78
N GLY A 117 -0.34 10.14 -2.13
CA GLY A 117 -1.71 10.29 -1.63
C GLY A 117 -1.85 11.42 -0.61
N ALA A 118 -0.94 11.48 0.36
CA ALA A 118 -0.95 12.51 1.41
C ALA A 118 -0.77 13.93 0.84
N ILE A 119 0.05 14.12 -0.20
CA ILE A 119 0.19 15.41 -0.93
C ILE A 119 -1.16 15.86 -1.50
N HIS A 120 -2.01 14.92 -1.87
CA HIS A 120 -3.37 15.19 -2.36
C HIS A 120 -4.43 15.29 -1.25
N ASN A 121 -4.03 15.35 0.03
CA ASN A 121 -4.90 15.35 1.19
C ASN A 121 -5.85 14.14 1.20
N ILE A 122 -5.32 12.96 0.89
CA ILE A 122 -6.02 11.70 0.96
C ILE A 122 -5.34 10.87 2.05
N ARG A 123 -6.13 10.35 3.00
CA ARG A 123 -5.63 9.48 4.06
C ARG A 123 -4.85 8.32 3.48
N SER A 124 -3.59 8.16 3.86
CA SER A 124 -2.66 7.22 3.24
C SER A 124 -1.92 6.40 4.27
N ILE A 125 -1.87 5.08 4.06
CA ILE A 125 -1.24 4.12 4.96
C ILE A 125 -0.27 3.27 4.15
N ALA A 126 0.99 3.23 4.57
CA ALA A 126 2.01 2.34 4.07
C ALA A 126 2.16 1.15 5.02
N LEU A 127 2.16 -0.07 4.48
CA LEU A 127 2.21 -1.31 5.26
C LEU A 127 3.37 -2.18 4.80
N SER A 128 4.16 -2.66 5.75
CA SER A 128 5.37 -3.46 5.51
C SER A 128 5.46 -4.60 6.50
N GLN A 129 5.98 -5.74 6.06
CA GLN A 129 6.31 -6.89 6.89
C GLN A 129 7.83 -6.96 7.06
N VAL A 130 8.32 -6.92 8.28
CA VAL A 130 9.74 -7.16 8.56
C VAL A 130 10.12 -8.55 8.06
N PHE A 131 11.14 -8.63 7.23
CA PHE A 131 11.65 -9.86 6.67
C PHE A 131 12.92 -10.29 7.38
N ASN A 132 12.93 -11.48 7.96
CA ASN A 132 14.10 -12.06 8.59
C ASN A 132 14.69 -13.16 7.69
N ILE A 133 15.89 -12.90 7.17
CA ILE A 133 16.61 -13.81 6.27
C ILE A 133 16.91 -15.18 6.91
N HIS A 134 16.90 -15.26 8.24
CA HIS A 134 17.16 -16.49 8.98
C HIS A 134 15.91 -17.39 9.08
N ASN A 135 14.72 -16.86 8.83
CA ASN A 135 13.46 -17.61 8.83
C ASN A 135 13.18 -18.27 7.47
N LYS A 136 14.18 -18.96 6.91
CA LYS A 136 14.04 -19.68 5.64
C LYS A 136 12.97 -20.76 5.76
N GLY A 137 11.94 -20.69 4.91
CA GLY A 137 10.86 -21.68 4.86
C GLY A 137 9.60 -21.32 5.65
N LEU A 138 9.60 -20.23 6.41
CA LEU A 138 8.39 -19.68 7.01
C LEU A 138 7.67 -18.73 6.02
N ASP A 139 6.36 -18.60 6.21
CA ASP A 139 5.57 -17.63 5.47
C ASP A 139 6.04 -16.21 5.80
N ALA A 140 6.56 -15.49 4.79
CA ALA A 140 7.12 -14.16 4.95
C ALA A 140 6.10 -13.14 5.53
N PHE A 141 4.81 -13.39 5.42
CA PHE A 141 3.73 -12.51 5.86
C PHE A 141 2.96 -13.03 7.09
N GLN A 142 3.53 -13.92 7.86
CA GLN A 142 2.81 -14.59 8.96
C GLN A 142 2.25 -13.59 9.98
N ALA A 143 3.06 -12.59 10.41
CA ALA A 143 2.60 -11.60 11.38
C ALA A 143 1.56 -10.66 10.76
N THR A 144 1.72 -10.28 9.50
CA THR A 144 0.72 -9.51 8.75
C THR A 144 -0.60 -10.25 8.68
N LYS A 145 -0.62 -11.51 8.26
CA LYS A 145 -1.84 -12.33 8.15
C LYS A 145 -2.61 -12.40 9.46
N LYS A 146 -1.89 -12.45 10.58
CA LYS A 146 -2.50 -12.54 11.93
C LYS A 146 -3.08 -11.22 12.41
N ASN A 147 -2.49 -10.09 12.03
CA ASN A 147 -2.74 -8.81 12.69
C ASN A 147 -3.28 -7.71 11.76
N LEU A 148 -3.27 -7.89 10.42
CA LEU A 148 -3.60 -6.85 9.45
C LEU A 148 -5.00 -6.27 9.68
N ASP A 149 -6.00 -7.12 9.83
CA ASP A 149 -7.39 -6.72 10.01
C ASP A 149 -7.57 -5.84 11.25
N ARG A 150 -7.07 -6.33 12.41
CA ARG A 150 -7.13 -5.58 13.66
C ARG A 150 -6.35 -4.26 13.59
N THR A 151 -5.21 -4.27 12.90
CA THR A 151 -4.40 -3.06 12.75
C THR A 151 -5.13 -2.04 11.88
N LEU A 152 -5.73 -2.45 10.77
CA LEU A 152 -6.54 -1.55 9.94
C LEU A 152 -7.74 -0.99 10.70
N ASP A 153 -8.49 -1.83 11.43
CA ASP A 153 -9.60 -1.38 12.26
C ASP A 153 -9.15 -0.29 13.25
N PHE A 154 -8.02 -0.52 13.93
CA PHE A 154 -7.46 0.43 14.88
C PHE A 154 -7.02 1.76 14.25
N VAL A 155 -6.25 1.72 13.14
CA VAL A 155 -5.71 2.96 12.54
C VAL A 155 -6.77 3.76 11.78
N LEU A 156 -7.85 3.13 11.33
CA LEU A 156 -8.96 3.83 10.68
C LEU A 156 -9.82 4.63 11.67
N ASP A 157 -9.80 4.26 12.94
CA ASP A 157 -10.48 4.98 14.04
C ASP A 157 -9.63 6.13 14.60
N LEU A 158 -8.33 6.21 14.25
CA LEU A 158 -7.48 7.30 14.68
C LEU A 158 -7.87 8.63 14.02
N ASP A 159 -7.85 9.69 14.79
CA ASP A 159 -7.99 11.07 14.29
C ASP A 159 -6.60 11.66 14.01
N TYR A 160 -6.29 11.84 12.72
CA TYR A 160 -5.05 12.47 12.26
C TYR A 160 -5.29 13.17 10.90
N PRO A 161 -4.46 14.21 10.58
CA PRO A 161 -4.59 14.93 9.31
C PRO A 161 -4.36 14.05 8.09
N ASP A 162 -5.17 14.24 7.03
CA ASP A 162 -5.09 13.43 5.79
C ASP A 162 -3.79 13.64 4.98
N ASN A 163 -3.00 14.68 5.30
CA ASN A 163 -1.69 14.94 4.70
C ASN A 163 -0.53 14.27 5.44
N ILE A 164 -0.82 13.33 6.34
CA ILE A 164 0.17 12.53 7.06
C ILE A 164 0.08 11.07 6.58
N VAL A 165 1.24 10.46 6.39
CA VAL A 165 1.33 9.01 6.11
C VAL A 165 1.50 8.24 7.41
N LEU A 166 0.64 7.27 7.65
CA LEU A 166 0.90 6.25 8.66
C LEU A 166 1.79 5.16 8.06
N ASN A 167 2.96 4.95 8.66
CA ASN A 167 3.89 3.89 8.29
C ASN A 167 3.82 2.74 9.28
N ILE A 168 3.29 1.61 8.86
CA ILE A 168 3.04 0.42 9.70
C ILE A 168 4.02 -0.68 9.30
N ASN A 169 4.76 -1.19 10.29
CA ASN A 169 5.67 -2.30 10.10
C ASN A 169 5.29 -3.45 11.03
N PHE A 170 4.90 -4.58 10.44
CA PHE A 170 4.61 -5.82 11.18
C PHE A 170 5.93 -6.51 11.53
N PRO A 171 6.23 -6.73 12.82
CA PRO A 171 7.49 -7.38 13.22
C PRO A 171 7.49 -8.86 12.83
N ASP A 172 8.68 -9.44 12.68
CA ASP A 172 8.87 -10.87 12.43
C ASP A 172 8.72 -11.67 13.74
N ILE A 173 7.57 -11.55 14.40
CA ILE A 173 7.22 -12.26 15.63
C ILE A 173 5.92 -13.00 15.42
N VAL A 174 5.97 -14.31 15.56
CA VAL A 174 4.83 -15.20 15.33
C VAL A 174 4.01 -15.43 16.59
N GLU A 175 4.59 -15.26 17.77
CA GLU A 175 3.98 -15.53 19.07
C GLU A 175 3.68 -14.24 19.84
N GLY A 176 2.45 -14.12 20.32
CA GLY A 176 2.00 -13.00 21.16
C GLY A 176 1.04 -12.03 20.47
N ASN A 177 0.37 -11.23 21.28
CA ASN A 177 -0.42 -10.09 20.79
C ASN A 177 0.54 -8.93 20.51
N LEU A 178 0.54 -8.44 19.26
CA LEU A 178 1.21 -7.17 18.95
C LEU A 178 0.47 -6.05 19.69
N ASN A 179 1.18 -5.35 20.55
CA ASN A 179 0.71 -4.07 21.09
C ASN A 179 1.10 -2.98 20.08
N HIS A 180 0.14 -2.16 19.70
CA HIS A 180 0.43 -1.00 18.86
C HIS A 180 1.33 -0.05 19.67
N ARG A 181 2.48 0.34 19.10
CA ARG A 181 3.38 1.36 19.63
C ARG A 181 3.55 2.43 18.55
N PHE A 182 3.37 3.64 18.94
CA PHE A 182 3.59 4.85 18.15
C PHE A 182 4.88 5.51 18.55
#